data_6364b3fd8d7fb79b1edf11449b04f54d
#
_entry.id   6364b3fd8d7fb79b1edf11449b04f54d
#
_cell.length_a   1.000
_cell.length_b   1.000
_cell.length_c   1.000
_cell.angle_alpha   90.00
_cell.angle_beta   90.00
_cell.angle_gamma   90.00
#
_symmetry.space_group_name_H-M   'P 1'
#
loop_
_entity.id
_entity.type
_entity.pdbx_description
1 polymer ?
#
loop_
_entity_poly.entity_id
_entity_poly.type
_entity_poly.pdbx_seq_one_letter_code
_entity_poly.pdbx_strand_id
1 'polypeptide(L)'
;EKLIQELNAAEKKFKVASVMGGRTRFNKENFTLNDEAFKLYEKFNNIKLFNFFFDNLIAETKNSEKKFYIDNFFNDNEFKKENNLFFKIKKKIFKPLLTNKVFLEMDYSIGRNGYNREPHHDAPNKIIVFLLYLNSFENKDEGGALEIYKYKEKFKDKFLQNPLNENLELQKKMYPQQGQLIIFLSCPNSIHGVEFYKPHDENKRYFVYGSYGSYYNLNWQNN
;
A
#
# COMPACT_ATOMS: atom_id res chain seq x y z
N GLU A 1 -20.93 -1.12 2.33
CA GLU A 1 -21.74 0.14 2.36
C GLU A 1 -21.43 0.99 3.59
N LYS A 2 -21.50 0.44 4.81
CA LYS A 2 -21.30 1.20 6.05
C LYS A 2 -19.95 1.92 6.08
N LEU A 3 -18.86 1.26 5.71
CA LEU A 3 -17.53 1.88 5.63
C LEU A 3 -17.48 3.05 4.65
N ILE A 4 -18.15 2.97 3.49
CA ILE A 4 -18.25 4.07 2.54
C ILE A 4 -19.01 5.26 3.13
N GLN A 5 -20.09 5.00 3.88
CA GLN A 5 -20.84 6.05 4.58
C GLN A 5 -19.96 6.75 5.62
N GLU A 6 -19.17 6.00 6.39
CA GLU A 6 -18.21 6.55 7.36
C GLU A 6 -17.14 7.42 6.67
N LEU A 7 -16.62 6.99 5.52
CA LEU A 7 -15.65 7.78 4.74
C LEU A 7 -16.25 9.09 4.23
N ASN A 8 -17.49 9.07 3.74
CA ASN A 8 -18.18 10.28 3.30
C ASN A 8 -18.46 11.23 4.47
N ALA A 9 -18.81 10.68 5.63
CA ALA A 9 -19.00 11.48 6.85
C ALA A 9 -17.69 12.10 7.33
N ALA A 10 -16.60 11.34 7.34
CA ALA A 10 -15.26 11.81 7.69
C ALA A 10 -14.80 12.92 6.74
N GLU A 11 -15.07 12.79 5.45
CA GLU A 11 -14.74 13.82 4.46
C GLU A 11 -15.42 15.15 4.73
N LYS A 12 -16.70 15.14 5.06
CA LYS A 12 -17.45 16.33 5.42
C LYS A 12 -16.94 16.97 6.73
N LYS A 13 -16.58 16.13 7.69
CA LYS A 13 -16.13 16.56 9.02
C LYS A 13 -14.73 17.18 9.01
N PHE A 14 -13.79 16.54 8.35
CA PHE A 14 -12.36 16.89 8.50
C PHE A 14 -11.86 17.87 7.44
N LYS A 15 -12.63 18.18 6.38
CA LYS A 15 -12.21 19.09 5.29
C LYS A 15 -10.78 18.82 4.81
N VAL A 16 -10.43 17.53 4.69
CA VAL A 16 -9.06 17.12 4.35
C VAL A 16 -8.74 17.57 2.93
N ALA A 17 -7.62 18.22 2.76
CA ALA A 17 -7.15 18.63 1.45
C ALA A 17 -6.90 17.40 0.56
N SER A 18 -7.28 17.51 -0.72
CA SER A 18 -6.94 16.49 -1.70
C SER A 18 -5.43 16.44 -1.90
N VAL A 19 -4.89 15.23 -1.92
CA VAL A 19 -3.47 14.97 -2.19
C VAL A 19 -3.35 14.10 -3.44
N MET A 20 -2.21 14.14 -4.12
CA MET A 20 -1.91 13.25 -5.26
C MET A 20 -3.05 13.23 -6.32
N GLY A 21 -3.35 14.37 -6.92
CA GLY A 21 -4.25 14.42 -8.08
C GLY A 21 -5.68 13.97 -7.78
N GLY A 22 -6.30 14.41 -6.69
CA GLY A 22 -7.71 14.13 -6.41
C GLY A 22 -7.98 13.01 -5.41
N ARG A 23 -6.97 12.59 -4.64
CA ARG A 23 -7.12 11.62 -3.55
C ARG A 23 -7.26 12.30 -2.19
N THR A 24 -8.30 11.96 -1.45
CA THR A 24 -8.42 12.29 -0.02
C THR A 24 -8.06 11.07 0.82
N ARG A 25 -7.32 11.26 1.91
CA ARG A 25 -6.81 10.18 2.76
C ARG A 25 -7.23 10.38 4.20
N PHE A 26 -7.68 9.31 4.84
CA PHE A 26 -7.98 9.23 6.26
C PHE A 26 -7.19 8.11 6.89
N ASN A 27 -6.71 8.30 8.09
CA ASN A 27 -6.05 7.25 8.87
C ASN A 27 -6.98 6.81 10.01
N LYS A 28 -6.55 5.84 10.81
CA LYS A 28 -7.37 5.29 11.90
C LYS A 28 -7.78 6.33 12.94
N GLU A 29 -6.98 7.38 13.13
CA GLU A 29 -7.22 8.43 14.10
C GLU A 29 -8.43 9.32 13.74
N ASN A 30 -8.91 9.23 12.50
CA ASN A 30 -10.12 9.90 12.06
C ASN A 30 -11.42 9.16 12.46
N PHE A 31 -11.30 7.96 13.03
CA PHE A 31 -12.42 7.08 13.32
C PHE A 31 -12.43 6.66 14.79
N THR A 32 -13.61 6.32 15.30
CA THR A 32 -13.82 5.82 16.65
C THR A 32 -13.76 4.29 16.70
N LEU A 33 -13.63 3.72 17.89
CA LEU A 33 -13.60 2.26 18.11
C LEU A 33 -14.83 1.52 17.55
N ASN A 34 -15.96 2.22 17.43
CA ASN A 34 -17.21 1.65 16.93
C ASN A 34 -17.33 1.66 15.41
N ASP A 35 -16.49 2.44 14.73
CA ASP A 35 -16.53 2.58 13.27
C ASP A 35 -15.94 1.34 12.57
N GLU A 36 -16.50 0.99 11.43
CA GLU A 36 -16.03 -0.14 10.62
C GLU A 36 -14.60 0.10 10.12
N ALA A 37 -14.24 1.35 9.86
CA ALA A 37 -12.87 1.73 9.51
C ALA A 37 -11.89 1.34 10.63
N PHE A 38 -12.20 1.67 11.89
CA PHE A 38 -11.34 1.29 13.02
C PHE A 38 -11.27 -0.23 13.19
N LYS A 39 -12.40 -0.91 13.13
CA LYS A 39 -12.46 -2.38 13.24
C LYS A 39 -11.67 -3.07 12.12
N LEU A 40 -11.73 -2.54 10.91
CA LEU A 40 -10.96 -3.06 9.78
C LEU A 40 -9.46 -2.87 10.01
N TYR A 41 -9.03 -1.70 10.52
CA TYR A 41 -7.64 -1.48 10.90
C TYR A 41 -7.17 -2.52 11.91
N GLU A 42 -7.94 -2.79 12.98
CA GLU A 42 -7.56 -3.77 14.00
C GLU A 42 -7.44 -5.19 13.44
N LYS A 43 -8.27 -5.56 12.45
CA LYS A 43 -8.14 -6.85 11.76
C LYS A 43 -6.83 -6.97 11.00
N PHE A 44 -6.39 -5.90 10.31
CA PHE A 44 -5.12 -5.90 9.59
C PHE A 44 -3.92 -5.69 10.52
N ASN A 45 -4.11 -5.06 11.68
CA ASN A 45 -3.08 -4.88 12.70
C ASN A 45 -2.83 -6.18 13.49
N ASN A 46 -2.52 -7.25 12.77
CA ASN A 46 -2.43 -8.61 13.30
C ASN A 46 -1.24 -9.34 12.68
N ILE A 47 -0.30 -9.78 13.53
CA ILE A 47 0.91 -10.48 13.09
C ILE A 47 0.61 -11.81 12.40
N LYS A 48 -0.44 -12.52 12.81
CA LYS A 48 -0.83 -13.79 12.16
C LYS A 48 -1.30 -13.56 10.73
N LEU A 49 -2.04 -12.45 10.49
CA LEU A 49 -2.47 -12.08 9.14
C LEU A 49 -1.27 -11.67 8.27
N PHE A 50 -0.34 -10.91 8.84
CA PHE A 50 0.91 -10.58 8.17
C PHE A 50 1.68 -11.84 7.76
N ASN A 51 1.91 -12.78 8.70
CA ASN A 51 2.62 -14.03 8.43
C ASN A 51 1.90 -14.85 7.35
N PHE A 52 0.58 -14.94 7.42
CA PHE A 52 -0.22 -15.62 6.41
C PHE A 52 0.01 -15.03 5.00
N PHE A 53 -0.03 -13.73 4.84
CA PHE A 53 0.24 -13.09 3.56
C PHE A 53 1.68 -13.30 3.12
N PHE A 54 2.62 -13.12 4.03
CA PHE A 54 4.03 -13.22 3.75
C PHE A 54 4.42 -14.62 3.29
N ASP A 55 4.00 -15.66 4.01
CA ASP A 55 4.32 -17.05 3.69
C ASP A 55 3.76 -17.46 2.33
N ASN A 56 2.53 -17.05 2.00
CA ASN A 56 1.92 -17.35 0.71
C ASN A 56 2.63 -16.61 -0.43
N LEU A 57 2.97 -15.32 -0.27
CA LEU A 57 3.66 -14.55 -1.29
C LEU A 57 5.09 -15.07 -1.53
N ILE A 58 5.80 -15.47 -0.47
CA ILE A 58 7.16 -16.03 -0.59
C ILE A 58 7.14 -17.42 -1.23
N ALA A 59 6.15 -18.25 -0.92
CA ALA A 59 6.04 -19.56 -1.53
C ALA A 59 6.00 -19.50 -3.06
N GLU A 60 5.33 -18.49 -3.62
CA GLU A 60 5.29 -18.25 -5.06
C GLU A 60 6.62 -17.71 -5.62
N THR A 61 7.43 -17.01 -4.80
CA THR A 61 8.71 -16.45 -5.24
C THR A 61 9.88 -17.44 -5.16
N LYS A 62 9.76 -18.54 -4.43
CA LYS A 62 10.81 -19.57 -4.29
C LYS A 62 11.22 -20.21 -5.61
N ASN A 63 10.38 -20.14 -6.64
CA ASN A 63 10.68 -20.61 -8.00
C ASN A 63 11.42 -19.55 -8.85
N SER A 64 11.60 -18.33 -8.38
CA SER A 64 12.42 -17.33 -9.01
C SER A 64 13.78 -17.29 -8.31
N GLU A 65 14.87 -17.36 -9.06
CA GLU A 65 16.26 -17.35 -8.56
C GLU A 65 16.65 -16.08 -7.77
N LYS A 66 15.69 -15.29 -7.34
CA LYS A 66 15.91 -14.06 -6.60
C LYS A 66 15.74 -14.32 -5.11
N LYS A 67 16.87 -14.40 -4.45
CA LYS A 67 16.97 -14.42 -2.99
C LYS A 67 16.39 -13.11 -2.43
N PHE A 68 15.18 -13.16 -1.90
CA PHE A 68 14.72 -12.15 -0.98
C PHE A 68 15.39 -12.41 0.36
N TYR A 69 16.34 -11.57 0.74
CA TYR A 69 16.91 -11.61 2.07
C TYR A 69 15.91 -10.96 3.04
N ILE A 70 14.97 -11.77 3.49
CA ILE A 70 14.21 -11.48 4.70
C ILE A 70 14.65 -12.55 5.70
N ASP A 71 15.91 -12.46 6.14
CA ASP A 71 16.40 -13.30 7.21
C ASP A 71 15.70 -12.90 8.51
N ASN A 72 14.92 -13.84 9.06
CA ASN A 72 14.48 -13.88 10.47
C ASN A 72 13.91 -12.59 11.06
N PHE A 73 13.18 -11.79 10.28
CA PHE A 73 12.76 -10.46 10.68
C PHE A 73 11.57 -10.39 11.64
N PHE A 74 10.88 -11.50 11.89
CA PHE A 74 9.58 -11.44 12.54
C PHE A 74 9.54 -12.23 13.82
N ASN A 75 9.65 -11.52 14.92
CA ASN A 75 9.40 -12.05 16.24
C ASN A 75 7.93 -11.81 16.60
N ASP A 76 7.22 -12.84 17.03
CA ASP A 76 5.77 -12.88 17.28
C ASP A 76 5.22 -11.85 18.27
N ASN A 77 6.07 -11.09 18.95
CA ASN A 77 5.66 -10.37 20.16
C ASN A 77 5.47 -8.86 20.03
N GLU A 78 5.77 -8.23 18.90
CA GLU A 78 5.75 -6.77 18.88
C GLU A 78 5.24 -6.13 17.59
N PHE A 79 3.96 -6.33 17.34
CA PHE A 79 3.22 -5.58 16.33
C PHE A 79 2.63 -4.32 16.96
N LYS A 80 3.46 -3.28 17.19
CA LYS A 80 2.99 -2.01 17.73
C LYS A 80 3.47 -0.85 16.88
N LYS A 81 2.51 -0.08 16.41
CA LYS A 81 2.76 1.23 15.82
C LYS A 81 2.84 2.27 16.93
N GLU A 82 4.01 2.80 17.18
CA GLU A 82 4.19 4.00 18.01
C GLU A 82 4.55 5.18 17.12
N ASN A 83 3.59 6.06 16.89
CA ASN A 83 3.75 7.27 16.06
C ASN A 83 4.10 8.51 16.90
N ASN A 84 4.90 8.40 17.94
CA ASN A 84 5.25 9.57 18.71
C ASN A 84 6.71 10.04 18.45
N LEU A 85 6.99 11.27 18.81
CA LEU A 85 8.33 11.89 18.70
C LEU A 85 9.41 11.05 19.40
N PHE A 86 9.04 10.43 20.51
CA PHE A 86 9.90 9.56 21.30
C PHE A 86 10.33 8.32 20.50
N PHE A 87 9.48 7.80 19.64
CA PHE A 87 9.79 6.69 18.75
C PHE A 87 10.80 7.09 17.67
N LYS A 88 10.67 8.30 17.10
CA LYS A 88 11.64 8.81 16.11
C LYS A 88 13.04 8.96 16.72
N ILE A 89 13.12 9.35 17.98
CA ILE A 89 14.38 9.46 18.73
C ILE A 89 14.93 8.05 19.04
N LYS A 90 14.08 7.13 19.54
CA LYS A 90 14.47 5.73 19.76
C LYS A 90 14.96 5.05 18.48
N LYS A 91 14.32 5.29 17.33
CA LYS A 91 14.77 4.78 16.03
C LYS A 91 16.22 5.16 15.72
N LYS A 92 16.64 6.36 16.10
CA LYS A 92 18.00 6.86 15.85
C LYS A 92 19.04 6.24 16.78
N ILE A 93 18.67 5.98 18.05
CA ILE A 93 19.58 5.53 19.11
C ILE A 93 19.61 3.99 19.21
N PHE A 94 18.45 3.33 19.06
CA PHE A 94 18.29 1.89 19.29
C PHE A 94 18.09 1.10 17.98
N LYS A 95 18.74 1.54 16.93
CA LYS A 95 18.66 0.92 15.59
C LYS A 95 18.72 -0.62 15.60
N PRO A 96 19.63 -1.28 16.34
CA PRO A 96 19.71 -2.74 16.36
C PRO A 96 18.51 -3.45 17.01
N LEU A 97 17.81 -2.79 17.93
CA LEU A 97 16.68 -3.39 18.67
C LEU A 97 15.34 -3.34 17.90
N LEU A 98 15.31 -2.66 16.75
CA LEU A 98 14.10 -2.46 15.95
C LEU A 98 14.12 -3.28 14.65
N THR A 99 15.18 -4.05 14.41
CA THR A 99 15.39 -4.77 13.13
C THR A 99 14.29 -5.80 12.82
N ASN A 100 13.67 -6.34 13.87
CA ASN A 100 12.70 -7.44 13.74
C ASN A 100 11.25 -7.00 13.89
N LYS A 101 10.96 -5.68 13.81
CA LYS A 101 9.61 -5.17 14.03
C LYS A 101 8.95 -4.79 12.73
N VAL A 102 7.75 -5.31 12.54
CA VAL A 102 6.84 -4.92 11.46
C VAL A 102 5.82 -3.94 12.01
N PHE A 103 5.44 -2.97 11.19
CA PHE A 103 4.35 -2.06 11.50
C PHE A 103 3.35 -2.00 10.35
N LEU A 104 2.10 -1.72 10.68
CA LEU A 104 1.05 -1.47 9.70
C LEU A 104 0.92 0.03 9.45
N GLU A 105 1.01 0.42 8.18
CA GLU A 105 0.49 1.70 7.69
C GLU A 105 -0.76 1.41 6.88
N MET A 106 -1.85 2.09 7.20
CA MET A 106 -3.11 1.89 6.50
C MET A 106 -3.88 3.20 6.42
N ASP A 107 -4.35 3.53 5.25
CA ASP A 107 -5.20 4.67 5.00
C ASP A 107 -6.46 4.29 4.22
N TYR A 108 -7.52 5.02 4.48
CA TYR A 108 -8.80 4.94 3.78
C TYR A 108 -8.85 6.08 2.79
N SER A 109 -9.18 5.78 1.56
CA SER A 109 -9.01 6.73 0.47
C SER A 109 -10.27 6.92 -0.34
N ILE A 110 -10.50 8.17 -0.72
CA ILE A 110 -11.50 8.57 -1.70
C ILE A 110 -10.76 9.19 -2.87
N GLY A 111 -10.81 8.52 -4.01
CA GLY A 111 -10.32 9.05 -5.29
C GLY A 111 -11.45 9.71 -6.07
N ARG A 112 -11.15 10.86 -6.68
CA ARG A 112 -12.05 11.65 -7.51
C ARG A 112 -11.49 11.87 -8.90
N ASN A 113 -12.22 12.59 -9.70
CA ASN A 113 -11.74 13.06 -11.00
C ASN A 113 -10.33 13.67 -10.86
N GLY A 114 -9.43 13.24 -11.74
CA GLY A 114 -8.02 13.62 -11.72
C GLY A 114 -7.12 12.74 -10.86
N TYR A 115 -7.65 11.78 -10.10
CA TYR A 115 -6.79 10.86 -9.35
C TYR A 115 -6.00 9.97 -10.29
N ASN A 116 -4.70 10.03 -10.18
CA ASN A 116 -3.76 9.15 -10.85
C ASN A 116 -2.54 8.89 -9.97
N ARG A 117 -1.76 7.91 -10.34
CA ARG A 117 -0.46 7.67 -9.75
C ARG A 117 0.49 7.17 -10.84
N GLU A 118 1.51 7.95 -11.12
CA GLU A 118 2.58 7.54 -12.04
C GLU A 118 3.22 6.23 -11.60
N PRO A 119 3.77 5.45 -12.54
CA PRO A 119 4.49 4.22 -12.23
C PRO A 119 5.59 4.45 -11.21
N HIS A 120 5.58 3.68 -10.15
CA HIS A 120 6.54 3.83 -9.06
C HIS A 120 6.74 2.51 -8.32
N HIS A 121 7.80 2.48 -7.54
CA HIS A 121 7.96 1.52 -6.46
C HIS A 121 7.50 2.14 -5.15
N ASP A 122 7.02 1.32 -4.26
CA ASP A 122 6.77 1.75 -2.90
C ASP A 122 8.07 2.02 -2.13
N ALA A 123 7.96 2.69 -0.99
CA ALA A 123 9.13 3.02 -0.18
C ALA A 123 9.91 1.76 0.23
N PRO A 124 11.25 1.80 0.27
CA PRO A 124 12.08 0.61 0.47
C PRO A 124 11.94 -0.06 1.85
N ASN A 125 11.27 0.55 2.78
CA ASN A 125 10.95 -0.03 4.08
C ASN A 125 9.64 -0.83 4.09
N LYS A 126 8.88 -0.85 2.99
CA LYS A 126 7.66 -1.67 2.87
C LYS A 126 8.01 -3.09 2.48
N ILE A 127 7.31 -4.05 3.07
CA ILE A 127 7.48 -5.49 2.84
C ILE A 127 6.34 -6.01 1.98
N ILE A 128 5.11 -5.79 2.44
CA ILE A 128 3.89 -6.18 1.75
C ILE A 128 3.06 -4.92 1.55
N VAL A 129 2.48 -4.80 0.38
CA VAL A 129 1.51 -3.74 0.06
C VAL A 129 0.19 -4.39 -0.29
N PHE A 130 -0.90 -3.77 0.11
CA PHE A 130 -2.23 -4.23 -0.23
C PHE A 130 -3.18 -3.09 -0.58
N LEU A 131 -4.14 -3.41 -1.43
CA LEU A 131 -5.24 -2.56 -1.86
C LEU A 131 -6.54 -3.34 -1.69
N LEU A 132 -7.48 -2.81 -0.90
CA LEU A 132 -8.83 -3.35 -0.78
C LEU A 132 -9.80 -2.35 -1.41
N TYR A 133 -10.47 -2.76 -2.48
CA TYR A 133 -11.46 -1.93 -3.14
C TYR A 133 -12.83 -2.06 -2.47
N LEU A 134 -13.47 -0.93 -2.19
CA LEU A 134 -14.74 -0.87 -1.47
C LEU A 134 -15.94 -0.72 -2.41
N ASN A 135 -15.69 -0.34 -3.66
CA ASN A 135 -16.70 -0.29 -4.72
C ASN A 135 -16.12 -0.79 -6.06
N SER A 136 -17.00 -1.18 -6.95
CA SER A 136 -16.65 -1.57 -8.33
C SER A 136 -16.74 -0.39 -9.27
N PHE A 137 -15.99 -0.48 -10.37
CA PHE A 137 -16.19 0.36 -11.54
C PHE A 137 -16.87 -0.46 -12.63
N GLU A 138 -18.03 0.01 -13.05
CA GLU A 138 -18.79 -0.64 -14.11
C GLU A 138 -18.24 -0.23 -15.48
N ASN A 139 -17.84 1.03 -15.61
CA ASN A 139 -17.34 1.58 -16.87
C ASN A 139 -15.80 1.71 -16.84
N LYS A 140 -15.14 0.91 -17.68
CA LYS A 140 -13.68 0.92 -17.82
C LYS A 140 -13.14 2.18 -18.50
N ASP A 141 -13.97 2.89 -19.26
CA ASP A 141 -13.57 4.12 -19.95
C ASP A 141 -13.35 5.28 -18.98
N GLU A 142 -13.84 5.15 -17.75
CA GLU A 142 -13.54 6.09 -16.66
C GLU A 142 -12.10 5.99 -16.13
N GLY A 143 -11.35 4.96 -16.52
CA GLY A 143 -9.99 4.73 -16.03
C GLY A 143 -9.93 4.27 -14.57
N GLY A 144 -8.88 4.65 -13.87
CA GLY A 144 -8.72 4.34 -12.44
C GLY A 144 -8.26 2.92 -12.15
N ALA A 145 -7.85 2.14 -13.16
CA ALA A 145 -7.28 0.81 -12.97
C ALA A 145 -5.97 0.87 -12.18
N LEU A 146 -5.67 -0.17 -11.42
CA LEU A 146 -4.32 -0.45 -10.97
C LEU A 146 -3.52 -0.98 -12.16
N GLU A 147 -2.41 -0.35 -12.45
CA GLU A 147 -1.51 -0.69 -13.55
C GLU A 147 -0.27 -1.36 -13.02
N ILE A 148 0.11 -2.48 -13.63
CA ILE A 148 1.31 -3.25 -13.29
C ILE A 148 2.29 -3.14 -14.44
N TYR A 149 3.52 -2.82 -14.14
CA TYR A 149 4.58 -2.59 -15.11
C TYR A 149 5.77 -3.52 -14.91
N LYS A 150 6.54 -3.71 -15.99
CA LYS A 150 7.89 -4.26 -15.94
C LYS A 150 8.86 -3.34 -16.69
N TYR A 151 10.15 -3.46 -16.43
CA TYR A 151 11.15 -2.83 -17.27
C TYR A 151 11.20 -3.49 -18.65
N LYS A 152 11.36 -2.69 -19.73
CA LYS A 152 11.55 -3.18 -21.12
C LYS A 152 12.84 -3.95 -21.25
N GLU A 153 13.89 -3.52 -20.57
CA GLU A 153 15.20 -4.15 -20.54
C GLU A 153 15.55 -4.54 -19.11
N LYS A 154 16.49 -5.50 -18.98
CA LYS A 154 16.98 -5.90 -17.67
C LYS A 154 17.76 -4.73 -17.08
N PHE A 155 17.14 -4.05 -16.15
CA PHE A 155 17.76 -2.92 -15.44
C PHE A 155 18.94 -3.44 -14.62
N LYS A 156 20.15 -3.03 -14.98
CA LYS A 156 21.37 -3.52 -14.31
C LYS A 156 21.76 -2.70 -13.10
N ASP A 157 21.32 -1.44 -13.01
CA ASP A 157 21.86 -0.51 -12.04
C ASP A 157 20.76 0.31 -11.39
N LYS A 158 20.80 0.35 -10.07
CA LYS A 158 20.12 1.25 -9.14
C LYS A 158 18.58 1.30 -9.22
N PHE A 159 18.01 0.82 -8.14
CA PHE A 159 16.63 1.06 -7.78
C PHE A 159 16.29 2.55 -7.87
N LEU A 160 15.31 2.87 -8.70
CA LEU A 160 14.68 4.18 -8.75
C LEU A 160 13.27 4.07 -8.21
N GLN A 161 12.95 4.86 -7.20
CA GLN A 161 11.58 4.87 -6.64
C GLN A 161 10.55 5.28 -7.70
N ASN A 162 10.93 6.20 -8.59
CA ASN A 162 10.11 6.63 -9.72
C ASN A 162 10.89 6.35 -11.02
N PRO A 163 10.72 5.18 -11.63
CA PRO A 163 11.37 4.85 -12.89
C PRO A 163 10.80 5.72 -14.03
N LEU A 164 11.60 5.95 -15.06
CA LEU A 164 11.15 6.67 -16.25
C LEU A 164 10.13 5.83 -17.03
N ASN A 165 9.00 6.43 -17.39
CA ASN A 165 7.90 5.76 -18.10
C ASN A 165 8.36 5.14 -19.43
N GLU A 166 9.31 5.76 -20.14
CA GLU A 166 9.87 5.25 -21.37
C GLU A 166 10.56 3.90 -21.23
N ASN A 167 11.07 3.58 -20.03
CA ASN A 167 11.74 2.32 -19.71
C ASN A 167 10.76 1.22 -19.26
N LEU A 168 9.48 1.52 -19.21
CA LEU A 168 8.46 0.63 -18.68
C LEU A 168 7.55 0.10 -19.79
N GLU A 169 7.06 -1.12 -19.56
CA GLU A 169 6.05 -1.76 -20.36
C GLU A 169 4.87 -2.13 -19.46
N LEU A 170 3.67 -1.66 -19.81
CA LEU A 170 2.45 -2.02 -19.11
C LEU A 170 2.17 -3.51 -19.34
N GLN A 171 2.05 -4.26 -18.25
CA GLN A 171 1.77 -5.69 -18.28
C GLN A 171 0.30 -5.99 -18.06
N LYS A 172 -0.35 -5.26 -17.16
CA LYS A 172 -1.73 -5.55 -16.76
C LYS A 172 -2.42 -4.32 -16.21
N LYS A 173 -3.71 -4.20 -16.52
CA LYS A 173 -4.66 -3.30 -15.86
C LYS A 173 -5.64 -4.14 -15.04
N MET A 174 -5.87 -3.74 -13.80
CA MET A 174 -6.85 -4.35 -12.91
C MET A 174 -7.84 -3.29 -12.44
N TYR A 175 -9.06 -3.40 -12.93
CA TYR A 175 -10.14 -2.48 -12.55
C TYR A 175 -10.69 -2.85 -11.17
N PRO A 176 -11.02 -1.86 -10.34
CA PRO A 176 -11.59 -2.08 -9.03
C PRO A 176 -12.85 -2.91 -9.05
N GLN A 177 -12.91 -3.91 -8.19
CA GLN A 177 -14.10 -4.69 -7.89
C GLN A 177 -14.37 -4.66 -6.40
N GLN A 178 -15.62 -4.47 -6.00
CA GLN A 178 -15.98 -4.43 -4.59
C GLN A 178 -15.54 -5.70 -3.86
N GLY A 179 -14.85 -5.51 -2.73
CA GLY A 179 -14.32 -6.60 -1.92
C GLY A 179 -13.03 -7.23 -2.45
N GLN A 180 -12.53 -6.79 -3.61
CA GLN A 180 -11.27 -7.28 -4.16
C GLN A 180 -10.11 -6.79 -3.29
N LEU A 181 -9.32 -7.73 -2.80
CA LEU A 181 -8.06 -7.48 -2.10
C LEU A 181 -6.89 -7.89 -2.99
N ILE A 182 -6.05 -6.91 -3.34
CA ILE A 182 -4.81 -7.13 -4.09
C ILE A 182 -3.66 -7.01 -3.12
N ILE A 183 -2.77 -7.99 -3.12
CA ILE A 183 -1.61 -8.05 -2.20
C ILE A 183 -0.38 -8.39 -3.02
N PHE A 184 0.73 -7.71 -2.74
CA PHE A 184 2.02 -8.02 -3.38
C PHE A 184 3.20 -7.70 -2.47
N LEU A 185 4.32 -8.37 -2.71
CA LEU A 185 5.59 -8.03 -2.08
C LEU A 185 6.12 -6.72 -2.67
N SER A 186 6.55 -5.81 -1.80
CA SER A 186 7.30 -4.63 -2.22
C SER A 186 8.72 -5.06 -2.59
N CYS A 187 9.04 -5.02 -3.87
CA CYS A 187 10.32 -5.48 -4.41
C CYS A 187 10.69 -4.71 -5.70
N PRO A 188 11.92 -4.84 -6.20
CA PRO A 188 12.35 -4.13 -7.41
C PRO A 188 11.52 -4.41 -8.68
N ASN A 189 10.73 -5.47 -8.68
CA ASN A 189 9.87 -5.83 -9.81
C ASN A 189 8.39 -5.45 -9.58
N SER A 190 8.05 -4.85 -8.44
CA SER A 190 6.67 -4.47 -8.10
C SER A 190 6.34 -3.03 -8.53
N ILE A 191 6.66 -2.71 -9.78
CA ILE A 191 6.35 -1.39 -10.35
C ILE A 191 4.86 -1.34 -10.65
N HIS A 192 4.20 -0.34 -10.09
CA HIS A 192 2.77 -0.16 -10.27
C HIS A 192 2.39 1.32 -10.33
N GLY A 193 1.22 1.56 -10.89
CA GLY A 193 0.64 2.89 -11.01
C GLY A 193 -0.88 2.84 -10.89
N VAL A 194 -1.51 3.97 -11.02
CA VAL A 194 -2.96 4.10 -11.13
C VAL A 194 -3.28 4.93 -12.35
N GLU A 195 -4.03 4.34 -13.26
CA GLU A 195 -4.55 5.02 -14.43
C GLU A 195 -5.33 6.28 -14.04
N PHE A 196 -5.26 7.30 -14.87
CA PHE A 196 -5.99 8.53 -14.64
C PHE A 196 -7.49 8.24 -14.53
N TYR A 197 -8.10 8.64 -13.41
CA TYR A 197 -9.52 8.44 -13.14
C TYR A 197 -10.33 9.66 -13.56
N LYS A 198 -11.22 9.48 -14.53
CA LYS A 198 -12.10 10.50 -15.07
C LYS A 198 -13.53 9.97 -15.11
N PRO A 199 -14.25 9.98 -13.99
CA PRO A 199 -15.65 9.54 -13.96
C PRO A 199 -16.54 10.44 -14.80
N HIS A 200 -17.58 9.86 -15.39
CA HIS A 200 -18.59 10.61 -16.15
C HIS A 200 -19.47 11.47 -15.22
N ASP A 201 -19.70 10.96 -14.00
CA ASP A 201 -20.50 11.59 -12.96
C ASP A 201 -19.61 11.98 -11.76
N GLU A 202 -20.21 12.40 -10.66
CA GLU A 202 -19.52 12.62 -9.38
C GLU A 202 -19.14 11.30 -8.66
N ASN A 203 -18.98 10.22 -9.42
CA ASN A 203 -18.58 8.93 -8.88
C ASN A 203 -17.21 9.01 -8.20
N LYS A 204 -17.08 8.29 -7.10
CA LYS A 204 -15.88 8.26 -6.29
C LYS A 204 -15.34 6.84 -6.23
N ARG A 205 -14.03 6.73 -6.23
CA ARG A 205 -13.30 5.48 -5.99
C ARG A 205 -13.00 5.37 -4.50
N TYR A 206 -13.54 4.35 -3.85
CA TYR A 206 -13.29 4.08 -2.44
C TYR A 206 -12.37 2.88 -2.30
N PHE A 207 -11.28 3.04 -1.56
CA PHE A 207 -10.33 1.96 -1.34
C PHE A 207 -9.56 2.14 -0.04
N VAL A 208 -9.05 1.04 0.47
CA VAL A 208 -8.08 1.01 1.54
C VAL A 208 -6.73 0.70 0.92
N TYR A 209 -5.74 1.54 1.21
CA TYR A 209 -4.34 1.27 0.91
C TYR A 209 -3.64 0.94 2.20
N GLY A 210 -2.84 -0.12 2.20
CA GLY A 210 -2.06 -0.45 3.36
C GLY A 210 -0.73 -1.10 3.01
N SER A 211 0.17 -1.07 3.97
CA SER A 211 1.45 -1.75 3.86
C SER A 211 1.93 -2.21 5.22
N TYR A 212 2.53 -3.38 5.23
CA TYR A 212 3.37 -3.83 6.33
C TYR A 212 4.80 -3.42 6.00
N GLY A 213 5.42 -2.71 6.92
CA GLY A 213 6.76 -2.19 6.73
C GLY A 213 7.70 -2.53 7.88
N SER A 214 8.98 -2.37 7.64
CA SER A 214 10.03 -2.43 8.65
C SER A 214 10.50 -1.02 8.99
N TYR A 215 11.21 -0.88 10.11
CA TYR A 215 11.84 0.40 10.48
C TYR A 215 13.11 0.69 9.69
N TYR A 216 13.51 -0.18 8.77
CA TYR A 216 14.71 -0.09 7.96
C TYR A 216 14.42 -0.27 6.48
N ASN A 217 15.28 0.30 5.65
CA ASN A 217 15.25 0.15 4.20
C ASN A 217 15.93 -1.16 3.78
N LEU A 218 15.36 -2.30 4.15
CA LEU A 218 15.98 -3.61 3.94
C LEU A 218 15.53 -4.31 2.68
N ASN A 219 14.35 -3.93 2.16
CA ASN A 219 13.73 -4.68 1.06
C ASN A 219 14.40 -4.46 -0.30
N TRP A 220 15.32 -3.51 -0.37
CA TRP A 220 15.91 -3.02 -1.60
C TRP A 220 17.43 -3.09 -1.62
N GLN A 221 18.05 -3.76 -0.66
CA GLN A 221 19.48 -3.97 -0.71
C GLN A 221 19.79 -4.92 -1.85
N ASN A 222 20.36 -4.37 -2.92
CA ASN A 222 21.04 -5.16 -3.93
C ASN A 222 22.33 -5.69 -3.29
N ASN A 223 22.46 -6.99 -3.20
CA ASN A 223 23.73 -7.65 -3.05
C ASN A 223 24.35 -7.86 -4.42
#